data_080b730d2c1f35d78045c815d04ff311
#
_entry.id   080b730d2c1f35d78045c815d04ff311
#
_cell.length_a   1.000
_cell.length_b   1.000
_cell.length_c   1.000
_cell.angle_alpha   90.00
_cell.angle_beta   90.00
_cell.angle_gamma   90.00
#
_symmetry.space_group_name_H-M   'P 1'
#
loop_
_entity.id
_entity.type
_entity.pdbx_description
1 polymer ?
#
loop_
_entity_poly.entity_id
_entity_poly.type
_entity_poly.pdbx_seq_one_letter_code
_entity_poly.pdbx_strand_id
1 'polypeptide(L)'
;GERFVHRAVTPGAQTAALLPEILREAIAAMPIPKPMRWGAHEYAFARPVQWLVLLFGDTVIPAELLGVRGDRITRGHRFMHDGDIALAAPGDYIDALRAAHVLVDADARRARIVEEVDAAAKQAGGSARISDDNLEQVVNLVEWPSAVLCSFEPVSYTHLTLPTICS
;
A
#
# COMPACT_ATOMS: atom_id res chain seq x y z
N GLY A 1 34.28 -14.25 -44.20
CA GLY A 1 34.58 -15.34 -43.26
C GLY A 1 33.28 -15.98 -42.82
N GLU A 2 33.21 -17.28 -42.83
CA GLU A 2 32.06 -18.04 -42.32
C GLU A 2 31.95 -17.86 -40.81
N ARG A 3 30.72 -17.65 -40.31
CA ARG A 3 30.41 -17.53 -38.89
C ARG A 3 29.46 -18.64 -38.51
N PHE A 4 29.72 -19.33 -37.42
CA PHE A 4 28.76 -20.26 -36.84
C PHE A 4 27.64 -19.48 -36.17
N VAL A 5 26.41 -19.81 -36.53
CA VAL A 5 25.19 -19.22 -35.95
C VAL A 5 24.38 -20.33 -35.31
N HIS A 6 24.12 -20.24 -34.03
CA HIS A 6 23.20 -21.12 -33.29
C HIS A 6 21.87 -20.40 -33.11
N ARG A 7 20.78 -21.00 -33.61
CA ARG A 7 19.41 -20.54 -33.31
C ARG A 7 18.78 -21.47 -32.30
N ALA A 8 18.53 -20.93 -31.11
CA ALA A 8 17.72 -21.61 -30.12
C ALA A 8 16.33 -20.95 -30.04
N VAL A 9 15.30 -21.76 -30.01
CA VAL A 9 13.92 -21.32 -29.76
C VAL A 9 13.55 -21.82 -28.39
N THR A 10 13.39 -20.91 -27.44
CA THR A 10 12.86 -21.24 -26.11
C THR A 10 11.35 -21.04 -26.15
N PRO A 11 10.55 -22.10 -26.00
CA PRO A 11 9.10 -21.95 -25.96
C PRO A 11 8.69 -21.09 -24.77
N GLY A 12 7.75 -20.18 -24.96
CA GLY A 12 7.16 -19.42 -23.87
C GLY A 12 6.29 -20.31 -22.98
N ALA A 13 6.13 -19.91 -21.72
CA ALA A 13 5.19 -20.53 -20.79
C ALA A 13 3.96 -19.61 -20.59
N GLN A 14 2.86 -20.20 -20.12
CA GLN A 14 1.66 -19.41 -19.80
C GLN A 14 1.93 -18.53 -18.57
N THR A 15 1.58 -17.26 -18.65
CA THR A 15 1.77 -16.27 -17.58
C THR A 15 1.16 -16.73 -16.25
N ALA A 16 -0.05 -17.29 -16.29
CA ALA A 16 -0.73 -17.77 -15.09
C ALA A 16 0.07 -18.88 -14.34
N ALA A 17 0.81 -19.71 -15.08
CA ALA A 17 1.64 -20.76 -14.48
C ALA A 17 2.95 -20.21 -13.89
N LEU A 18 3.46 -19.10 -14.42
CA LEU A 18 4.72 -18.49 -13.97
C LEU A 18 4.54 -17.54 -12.77
N LEU A 19 3.39 -16.86 -12.67
CA LEU A 19 3.14 -15.84 -11.67
C LEU A 19 3.40 -16.27 -10.22
N PRO A 20 2.98 -17.46 -9.76
CA PRO A 20 3.22 -17.87 -8.38
C PRO A 20 4.70 -17.93 -8.00
N GLU A 21 5.54 -18.43 -8.90
CA GLU A 21 6.98 -18.54 -8.65
C GLU A 21 7.68 -17.18 -8.74
N ILE A 22 7.35 -16.38 -9.75
CA ILE A 22 7.86 -15.01 -9.91
C ILE A 22 7.56 -14.18 -8.66
N LEU A 23 6.34 -14.28 -8.12
CA LEU A 23 5.96 -13.54 -6.91
C LEU A 23 6.69 -14.05 -5.67
N ARG A 24 6.88 -15.37 -5.55
CA ARG A 24 7.65 -15.95 -4.45
C ARG A 24 9.08 -15.44 -4.44
N GLU A 25 9.75 -15.48 -5.60
CA GLU A 25 11.11 -14.98 -5.76
C GLU A 25 11.21 -13.47 -5.49
N ALA A 26 10.25 -12.68 -6.01
CA ALA A 26 10.19 -11.24 -5.80
C ALA A 26 10.03 -10.88 -4.32
N ILE A 27 9.14 -11.57 -3.60
CA ILE A 27 8.94 -11.38 -2.15
C ILE A 27 10.21 -11.77 -1.38
N ALA A 28 10.85 -12.87 -1.74
CA ALA A 28 12.08 -13.32 -1.08
C ALA A 28 13.26 -12.36 -1.32
N ALA A 29 13.31 -11.71 -2.48
CA ALA A 29 14.35 -10.75 -2.85
C ALA A 29 14.10 -9.33 -2.29
N MET A 30 12.93 -9.07 -1.71
CA MET A 30 12.56 -7.74 -1.23
C MET A 30 13.43 -7.32 -0.02
N PRO A 31 14.12 -6.16 -0.08
CA PRO A 31 14.98 -5.71 1.01
C PRO A 31 14.13 -5.18 2.18
N ILE A 32 13.86 -6.02 3.16
CA ILE A 32 13.11 -5.66 4.37
C ILE A 32 14.09 -5.51 5.53
N PRO A 33 14.34 -4.28 6.04
CA PRO A 33 15.36 -4.04 7.07
C PRO A 33 15.08 -4.77 8.40
N LYS A 34 13.80 -4.91 8.77
CA LYS A 34 13.36 -5.56 10.01
C LYS A 34 12.17 -6.46 9.74
N PRO A 35 12.39 -7.64 9.16
CA PRO A 35 11.30 -8.59 8.92
C PRO A 35 10.82 -9.16 10.25
N MET A 36 9.52 -9.40 10.36
CA MET A 36 8.91 -10.07 11.50
C MET A 36 8.29 -11.39 11.11
N ARG A 37 8.32 -12.35 12.01
CA ARG A 37 7.58 -13.61 11.91
C ARG A 37 6.25 -13.48 12.65
N TRP A 38 5.26 -14.25 12.22
CA TRP A 38 3.97 -14.33 12.90
C TRP A 38 3.40 -15.75 12.87
N GLY A 39 2.60 -16.07 13.87
CA GLY A 39 2.05 -17.41 14.02
C GLY A 39 3.14 -18.46 14.22
N ALA A 40 2.90 -19.67 13.72
CA ALA A 40 3.85 -20.80 13.75
C ALA A 40 4.66 -20.95 12.45
N HIS A 41 4.72 -19.90 11.62
CA HIS A 41 5.33 -19.94 10.30
C HIS A 41 6.82 -19.58 10.33
N GLU A 42 7.58 -20.11 9.39
CA GLU A 42 9.01 -19.81 9.24
C GLU A 42 9.29 -18.59 8.35
N TYR A 43 8.35 -18.18 7.53
CA TYR A 43 8.50 -16.98 6.70
C TYR A 43 8.45 -15.70 7.53
N ALA A 44 9.10 -14.66 7.03
CA ALA A 44 9.13 -13.33 7.63
C ALA A 44 8.87 -12.27 6.58
N PHE A 45 8.16 -11.20 6.97
CA PHE A 45 7.85 -10.07 6.10
C PHE A 45 7.79 -8.77 6.91
N ALA A 46 7.60 -7.63 6.25
CA ALA A 46 7.51 -6.32 6.91
C ALA A 46 6.35 -6.22 7.92
N ARG A 47 5.23 -6.85 7.60
CA ARG A 47 4.03 -6.95 8.46
C ARG A 47 3.31 -8.28 8.21
N PRO A 48 2.50 -8.79 9.17
CA PRO A 48 1.66 -9.95 8.94
C PRO A 48 0.72 -9.75 7.76
N VAL A 49 0.77 -10.66 6.79
CA VAL A 49 -0.11 -10.66 5.64
C VAL A 49 -1.38 -11.43 5.99
N GLN A 50 -2.54 -10.82 5.75
CA GLN A 50 -3.84 -11.38 6.11
C GLN A 50 -4.65 -11.84 4.89
N TRP A 51 -4.42 -11.23 3.74
CA TRP A 51 -5.03 -11.63 2.46
C TRP A 51 -4.09 -11.31 1.31
N LEU A 52 -4.33 -11.98 0.19
CA LEU A 52 -3.59 -11.80 -1.06
C LEU A 52 -4.58 -11.75 -2.22
N VAL A 53 -4.59 -10.64 -2.94
CA VAL A 53 -5.30 -10.55 -4.22
C VAL A 53 -4.35 -10.95 -5.34
N LEU A 54 -4.74 -11.95 -6.12
CA LEU A 54 -3.94 -12.40 -7.25
C LEU A 54 -4.84 -12.75 -8.44
N LEU A 55 -4.97 -11.80 -9.34
CA LEU A 55 -5.79 -11.89 -10.55
C LEU A 55 -4.95 -11.74 -11.80
N PHE A 56 -5.27 -12.49 -12.83
CA PHE A 56 -4.79 -12.31 -14.18
C PHE A 56 -6.00 -12.28 -15.14
N GLY A 57 -6.32 -11.10 -15.64
CA GLY A 57 -7.64 -10.86 -16.22
C GLY A 57 -8.74 -11.04 -15.17
N ASP A 58 -9.77 -11.79 -15.49
CA ASP A 58 -10.89 -12.13 -14.59
C ASP A 58 -10.66 -13.39 -13.75
N THR A 59 -9.49 -14.02 -13.91
CA THR A 59 -9.19 -15.32 -13.32
C THR A 59 -8.31 -15.17 -12.08
N VAL A 60 -8.71 -15.83 -10.98
CA VAL A 60 -7.87 -15.97 -9.78
C VAL A 60 -6.75 -16.96 -10.06
N ILE A 61 -5.52 -16.56 -9.84
CA ILE A 61 -4.36 -17.43 -9.96
C ILE A 61 -4.16 -18.19 -8.64
N PRO A 62 -4.20 -19.54 -8.68
CA PRO A 62 -4.01 -20.33 -7.47
C PRO A 62 -2.54 -20.23 -7.02
N ALA A 63 -2.31 -19.54 -5.94
CA ALA A 63 -1.01 -19.43 -5.28
C ALA A 63 -1.18 -19.34 -3.77
N GLU A 64 -0.17 -19.81 -3.04
CA GLU A 64 -0.08 -19.60 -1.61
C GLU A 64 1.26 -18.92 -1.31
N LEU A 65 1.19 -17.71 -0.75
CA LEU A 65 2.35 -16.88 -0.43
C LEU A 65 2.20 -16.35 0.99
N LEU A 66 3.26 -16.42 1.78
CA LEU A 66 3.26 -15.95 3.17
C LEU A 66 2.10 -16.52 4.03
N GLY A 67 1.68 -17.76 3.74
CA GLY A 67 0.61 -18.46 4.46
C GLY A 67 -0.80 -18.04 4.09
N VAL A 68 -0.98 -17.20 3.07
CA VAL A 68 -2.30 -16.82 2.56
C VAL A 68 -2.47 -17.27 1.13
N ARG A 69 -3.69 -17.66 0.79
CA ARG A 69 -4.05 -18.06 -0.58
C ARG A 69 -4.47 -16.85 -1.40
N GLY A 70 -4.04 -16.84 -2.66
CA GLY A 70 -4.49 -15.86 -3.63
C GLY A 70 -5.99 -15.99 -3.90
N ASP A 71 -6.69 -14.86 -3.86
CA ASP A 71 -8.12 -14.74 -4.11
C ASP A 71 -8.40 -13.42 -4.85
N ARG A 72 -9.67 -13.14 -5.09
CA ARG A 72 -10.19 -11.85 -5.57
C ARG A 72 -10.70 -10.94 -4.46
N ILE A 73 -10.66 -11.41 -3.22
CA ILE A 73 -11.22 -10.71 -2.07
C ILE A 73 -10.17 -9.78 -1.47
N THR A 74 -10.56 -8.53 -1.28
CA THR A 74 -9.79 -7.52 -0.54
C THR A 74 -10.67 -6.86 0.52
N ARG A 75 -10.12 -5.91 1.28
CA ARG A 75 -10.82 -5.15 2.32
C ARG A 75 -10.58 -3.67 2.16
N GLY A 76 -11.57 -2.90 2.58
CA GLY A 76 -11.48 -1.45 2.69
C GLY A 76 -10.85 -0.99 3.99
N HIS A 77 -11.00 0.31 4.27
CA HIS A 77 -10.50 0.93 5.50
C HIS A 77 -11.13 0.28 6.74
N ARG A 78 -10.27 -0.10 7.69
CA ARG A 78 -10.64 -0.93 8.84
C ARG A 78 -11.83 -0.40 9.67
N PHE A 79 -12.00 0.91 9.74
CA PHE A 79 -13.03 1.55 10.58
C PHE A 79 -14.12 2.26 9.77
N MET A 80 -13.90 2.51 8.48
CA MET A 80 -14.81 3.30 7.64
C MET A 80 -15.54 2.45 6.60
N HIS A 81 -15.17 1.18 6.49
CA HIS A 81 -15.80 0.24 5.57
C HIS A 81 -15.94 -1.13 6.24
N ASP A 82 -17.14 -1.69 6.18
CA ASP A 82 -17.41 -3.02 6.70
C ASP A 82 -17.51 -4.04 5.56
N GLY A 83 -16.94 -5.23 5.81
CA GLY A 83 -17.06 -6.37 4.91
C GLY A 83 -15.93 -6.51 3.89
N ASP A 84 -16.07 -7.57 3.11
CA ASP A 84 -15.12 -7.96 2.08
C ASP A 84 -15.53 -7.37 0.72
N ILE A 85 -14.54 -7.05 -0.10
CA ILE A 85 -14.71 -6.48 -1.44
C ILE A 85 -14.24 -7.52 -2.45
N ALA A 86 -15.16 -8.02 -3.27
CA ALA A 86 -14.85 -8.93 -4.35
C ALA A 86 -14.55 -8.16 -5.64
N LEU A 87 -13.35 -8.32 -6.18
CA LEU A 87 -12.92 -7.68 -7.42
C LEU A 87 -13.31 -8.54 -8.62
N ALA A 88 -14.01 -7.97 -9.60
CA ALA A 88 -14.31 -8.68 -10.84
C ALA A 88 -13.07 -8.77 -11.74
N ALA A 89 -12.30 -7.69 -11.84
CA ALA A 89 -11.08 -7.60 -12.62
C ALA A 89 -10.02 -6.73 -11.91
N PRO A 90 -8.73 -6.85 -12.28
CA PRO A 90 -7.66 -6.03 -11.71
C PRO A 90 -7.88 -4.52 -11.88
N GLY A 91 -8.53 -4.12 -12.98
CA GLY A 91 -8.84 -2.71 -13.26
C GLY A 91 -9.78 -2.06 -12.24
N ASP A 92 -10.58 -2.84 -11.54
CA ASP A 92 -11.55 -2.36 -10.56
C ASP A 92 -10.90 -2.01 -9.21
N TYR A 93 -9.66 -2.43 -9.00
CA TYR A 93 -8.99 -2.38 -7.69
C TYR A 93 -8.93 -0.97 -7.09
N ILE A 94 -8.49 0.00 -7.87
CA ILE A 94 -8.29 1.38 -7.39
C ILE A 94 -9.63 2.02 -7.01
N ASP A 95 -10.64 1.88 -7.86
CA ASP A 95 -11.94 2.51 -7.65
C ASP A 95 -12.73 1.80 -6.53
N ALA A 96 -12.66 0.48 -6.45
CA ALA A 96 -13.28 -0.29 -5.38
C ALA A 96 -12.70 0.08 -4.00
N LEU A 97 -11.38 0.20 -3.89
CA LEU A 97 -10.72 0.61 -2.66
C LEU A 97 -10.96 2.07 -2.31
N ARG A 98 -11.01 2.96 -3.31
CA ARG A 98 -11.39 4.36 -3.10
C ARG A 98 -12.81 4.48 -2.53
N ALA A 99 -13.77 3.73 -3.05
CA ALA A 99 -15.14 3.67 -2.53
C ALA A 99 -15.20 3.13 -1.09
N ALA A 100 -14.22 2.30 -0.73
CA ALA A 100 -14.06 1.72 0.61
C ALA A 100 -13.07 2.50 1.51
N HIS A 101 -12.86 3.79 1.24
CA HIS A 101 -12.01 4.71 2.00
C HIS A 101 -10.53 4.29 2.08
N VAL A 102 -9.98 3.78 0.97
CA VAL A 102 -8.55 3.51 0.83
C VAL A 102 -8.04 4.15 -0.47
N LEU A 103 -7.15 5.13 -0.36
CA LEU A 103 -6.43 5.72 -1.48
C LEU A 103 -5.16 4.90 -1.74
N VAL A 104 -5.20 4.04 -2.74
CA VAL A 104 -4.08 3.16 -3.10
C VAL A 104 -2.91 3.94 -3.67
N ASP A 105 -3.20 4.96 -4.48
CA ASP A 105 -2.22 5.81 -5.13
C ASP A 105 -1.57 6.76 -4.12
N ALA A 106 -0.24 6.66 -3.97
CA ALA A 106 0.54 7.49 -3.06
C ALA A 106 0.53 8.98 -3.45
N ASP A 107 0.53 9.30 -4.74
CA ASP A 107 0.51 10.67 -5.21
C ASP A 107 -0.86 11.32 -4.97
N ALA A 108 -1.93 10.57 -5.16
CA ALA A 108 -3.27 11.01 -4.79
C ALA A 108 -3.43 11.23 -3.28
N ARG A 109 -2.83 10.37 -2.44
CA ARG A 109 -2.81 10.57 -0.98
C ARG A 109 -2.02 11.82 -0.60
N ARG A 110 -0.85 12.03 -1.20
CA ARG A 110 0.00 13.22 -1.00
C ARG A 110 -0.76 14.49 -1.32
N ALA A 111 -1.37 14.54 -2.50
CA ALA A 111 -2.14 15.70 -2.93
C ALA A 111 -3.29 16.02 -1.96
N ARG A 112 -4.04 15.00 -1.54
CA ARG A 112 -5.13 15.15 -0.59
C ARG A 112 -4.64 15.63 0.78
N ILE A 113 -3.52 15.12 1.30
CA ILE A 113 -2.95 15.56 2.58
C ILE A 113 -2.65 17.07 2.53
N VAL A 114 -1.97 17.52 1.47
CA VAL A 114 -1.62 18.94 1.31
C VAL A 114 -2.87 19.79 1.22
N GLU A 115 -3.86 19.39 0.43
CA GLU A 115 -5.14 20.11 0.29
C GLU A 115 -5.88 20.23 1.62
N GLU A 116 -6.03 19.14 2.36
CA GLU A 116 -6.73 19.09 3.65
C GLU A 116 -6.02 19.96 4.70
N VAL A 117 -4.69 19.88 4.77
CA VAL A 117 -3.88 20.66 5.72
C VAL A 117 -3.92 22.15 5.38
N ASP A 118 -3.85 22.53 4.11
CA ASP A 118 -3.98 23.91 3.68
C ASP A 118 -5.38 24.47 3.95
N ALA A 119 -6.41 23.67 3.74
CA ALA A 119 -7.79 24.06 4.07
C ALA A 119 -7.97 24.29 5.56
N ALA A 120 -7.45 23.40 6.42
CA ALA A 120 -7.49 23.54 7.87
C ALA A 120 -6.72 24.78 8.35
N ALA A 121 -5.54 25.05 7.78
CA ALA A 121 -4.74 26.22 8.10
C ALA A 121 -5.46 27.53 7.74
N LYS A 122 -6.12 27.59 6.59
CA LYS A 122 -6.93 28.75 6.19
C LYS A 122 -8.09 28.99 7.13
N GLN A 123 -8.76 27.93 7.60
CA GLN A 123 -9.82 28.04 8.61
C GLN A 123 -9.31 28.62 9.93
N ALA A 124 -8.07 28.29 10.30
CA ALA A 124 -7.41 28.84 11.48
C ALA A 124 -6.87 30.26 11.30
N GLY A 125 -7.01 30.86 10.12
CA GLY A 125 -6.48 32.19 9.82
C GLY A 125 -4.97 32.23 9.60
N GLY A 126 -4.33 31.10 9.30
CA GLY A 126 -2.90 30.95 9.12
C GLY A 126 -2.50 30.26 7.82
N SER A 127 -1.24 29.81 7.78
CA SER A 127 -0.70 29.00 6.70
C SER A 127 0.01 27.77 7.27
N ALA A 128 -0.16 26.64 6.61
CA ALA A 128 0.49 25.40 7.03
C ALA A 128 1.99 25.39 6.64
N ARG A 129 2.79 24.74 7.47
CA ARG A 129 4.16 24.35 7.13
C ARG A 129 4.27 22.84 7.25
N ILE A 130 4.47 22.18 6.14
CA ILE A 130 4.66 20.73 6.08
C ILE A 130 6.10 20.51 5.62
N SER A 131 6.92 19.81 6.42
CA SER A 131 8.24 19.37 5.96
C SER A 131 8.07 18.16 5.04
N ASP A 132 8.99 18.01 4.08
CA ASP A 132 8.96 16.90 3.12
C ASP A 132 9.04 15.55 3.86
N ASP A 133 9.88 15.44 4.89
CA ASP A 133 10.03 14.22 5.68
C ASP A 133 8.72 13.83 6.41
N ASN A 134 8.02 14.80 7.01
CA ASN A 134 6.75 14.54 7.66
C ASN A 134 5.66 14.17 6.65
N LEU A 135 5.62 14.87 5.53
CA LEU A 135 4.67 14.55 4.45
C LEU A 135 4.88 13.13 3.94
N GLU A 136 6.13 12.74 3.69
CA GLU A 136 6.46 11.37 3.25
C GLU A 136 6.03 10.32 4.27
N GLN A 137 6.29 10.55 5.55
CA GLN A 137 5.86 9.64 6.61
C GLN A 137 4.33 9.50 6.64
N VAL A 138 3.60 10.61 6.58
CA VAL A 138 2.13 10.58 6.63
C VAL A 138 1.55 9.88 5.41
N VAL A 139 2.08 10.16 4.20
CA VAL A 139 1.67 9.48 2.96
C VAL A 139 1.78 7.96 3.09
N ASN A 140 2.82 7.48 3.80
CA ASN A 140 3.05 6.04 3.97
C ASN A 140 2.30 5.42 5.15
N LEU A 141 1.71 6.22 6.05
CA LEU A 141 1.02 5.74 7.24
C LEU A 141 -0.52 5.75 7.11
N VAL A 142 -1.08 6.67 6.31
CA VAL A 142 -2.53 6.85 6.24
C VAL A 142 -3.12 6.21 4.98
N GLU A 143 -4.33 5.66 5.11
CA GLU A 143 -5.09 5.10 3.99
C GLU A 143 -6.11 6.10 3.45
N TRP A 144 -6.72 6.89 4.34
CA TRP A 144 -7.72 7.93 4.02
C TRP A 144 -7.42 9.20 4.81
N PRO A 145 -6.62 10.12 4.24
CA PRO A 145 -6.22 11.34 4.94
C PRO A 145 -7.41 12.23 5.28
N SER A 146 -7.39 12.78 6.49
CA SER A 146 -8.28 13.85 6.93
C SER A 146 -7.54 14.73 7.92
N ALA A 147 -7.54 16.05 7.70
CA ALA A 147 -6.91 16.99 8.62
C ALA A 147 -7.86 17.41 9.72
N VAL A 148 -7.37 17.40 10.95
CA VAL A 148 -8.11 17.87 12.12
C VAL A 148 -7.39 19.06 12.75
N LEU A 149 -8.09 20.17 12.90
CA LEU A 149 -7.56 21.35 13.58
C LEU A 149 -7.59 21.14 15.10
N CYS A 150 -6.42 21.19 15.72
CA CYS A 150 -6.27 21.12 17.16
C CYS A 150 -5.64 22.40 17.68
N SER A 151 -6.04 22.85 18.87
CA SER A 151 -5.42 23.95 19.60
C SER A 151 -4.73 23.43 20.85
N PHE A 152 -3.56 23.96 21.14
CA PHE A 152 -2.77 23.63 22.33
C PHE A 152 -2.51 24.89 23.15
N GLU A 153 -2.39 24.75 24.46
CA GLU A 153 -1.98 25.87 25.29
C GLU A 153 -0.51 26.25 25.02
N PRO A 154 -0.17 27.54 25.02
CA PRO A 154 1.18 28.03 24.68
C PRO A 154 2.32 27.39 25.48
N VAL A 155 2.05 26.98 26.75
CA VAL A 155 3.01 26.32 27.63
C VAL A 155 3.49 24.97 27.11
N SER A 156 2.65 24.29 26.31
CA SER A 156 2.99 22.99 25.71
C SER A 156 4.07 23.09 24.63
N TYR A 157 4.27 24.26 24.02
CA TYR A 157 5.26 24.47 22.95
C TYR A 157 6.70 24.59 23.44
N THR A 158 6.93 24.86 24.72
CA THR A 158 8.28 25.01 25.28
C THR A 158 8.95 23.69 25.63
N HIS A 159 8.20 22.59 25.71
CA HIS A 159 8.69 21.28 26.16
C HIS A 159 8.39 20.11 25.21
N LEU A 160 7.66 20.31 24.12
CA LEU A 160 7.27 19.25 23.20
C LEU A 160 7.67 19.61 21.76
N THR A 161 8.74 19.00 21.28
CA THR A 161 8.94 18.83 19.84
C THR A 161 8.04 17.69 19.35
N LEU A 162 6.74 17.93 19.31
CA LEU A 162 5.79 16.99 18.73
C LEU A 162 5.74 17.20 17.20
N PRO A 163 5.80 16.13 16.42
CA PRO A 163 5.37 16.21 15.03
C PRO A 163 3.88 16.59 15.03
N THR A 164 3.57 17.77 14.52
CA THR A 164 2.23 18.35 14.54
C THR A 164 1.36 17.72 13.45
N ILE A 165 1.16 16.42 13.50
CA ILE A 165 0.21 15.73 12.66
C ILE A 165 -0.57 14.79 13.57
N CYS A 166 -1.78 15.20 13.93
CA CYS A 166 -2.77 14.28 14.48
C CYS A 166 -3.42 13.54 13.33
N SER A 167 -3.26 12.22 13.30
CA SER A 167 -4.01 11.30 12.45
C SER A 167 -5.36 10.99 13.07
#